data_d79c2cbe3894d8013c45e734415c1208
#
_entry.id   d79c2cbe3894d8013c45e734415c1208
#
_cell.length_a   1.000
_cell.length_b   1.000
_cell.length_c   1.000
_cell.angle_alpha   90.00
_cell.angle_beta   90.00
_cell.angle_gamma   90.00
#
_symmetry.space_group_name_H-M   'P 1'
#
loop_
_entity.id
_entity.type
_entity.pdbx_description
1 polymer ?
#
loop_
_entity_poly.entity_id
_entity_poly.type
_entity_poly.pdbx_seq_one_letter_code
_entity_poly.pdbx_strand_id
1 'polypeptide(L)'
;MKKTTVGVIFGGKSAEHEVSLQSAKNIIDAIDKDKYEVILIGINKEGRWFLNDKSEYLLNTTNPKLIQLNKTENEVALIPGDKSNQLINIYNHQVLGEIDVIFPVLHGPYGEDGSVQGLMRLADLPYVGANILGSAVGMDKDVMKRLLRDAGIPIADFLTYNYRTITEITYEGIKNALGSPFFIKPANLGSSVGISKVHNQAEFKKAVEVAFQFDTKVVIEENIMGREIECSVLGNSNPIASVPGEVLPTGDFYSYEAKYIDEKGAVLDIPAKLPEDMVDKIQRYAIAAFKVLC
;
A
#
# COMPACT_ATOMS: atom_id res chain seq x y z
N MET A 1 -13.53 -31.63 5.08
CA MET A 1 -13.31 -30.99 3.76
C MET A 1 -11.83 -30.67 3.61
N LYS A 2 -11.25 -30.73 2.40
CA LYS A 2 -9.86 -30.27 2.16
C LYS A 2 -9.80 -28.78 2.49
N LYS A 3 -8.82 -28.34 3.26
CA LYS A 3 -8.61 -26.91 3.53
C LYS A 3 -8.12 -26.23 2.25
N THR A 4 -8.48 -24.94 2.10
CA THR A 4 -7.93 -24.11 1.04
C THR A 4 -6.52 -23.69 1.42
N THR A 5 -5.55 -23.90 0.53
CA THR A 5 -4.15 -23.54 0.75
C THR A 5 -3.91 -22.09 0.35
N VAL A 6 -3.57 -21.25 1.33
CA VAL A 6 -3.33 -19.81 1.16
C VAL A 6 -1.83 -19.54 1.22
N GLY A 7 -1.25 -19.08 0.12
CA GLY A 7 0.12 -18.56 0.10
C GLY A 7 0.15 -17.10 0.59
N VAL A 8 0.64 -16.85 1.79
CA VAL A 8 0.82 -15.49 2.30
C VAL A 8 2.19 -14.98 1.88
N ILE A 9 2.21 -13.93 1.07
CA ILE A 9 3.46 -13.28 0.58
C ILE A 9 3.67 -11.99 1.36
N PHE A 10 4.85 -11.80 1.96
CA PHE A 10 5.14 -10.66 2.83
C PHE A 10 6.61 -10.24 2.79
N GLY A 11 6.93 -9.04 3.30
CA GLY A 11 8.25 -8.42 3.24
C GLY A 11 8.40 -7.54 2.01
N GLY A 12 9.33 -7.84 1.11
CA GLY A 12 9.53 -7.13 -0.15
C GLY A 12 10.64 -6.08 -0.12
N LYS A 13 10.89 -5.47 -1.29
CA LYS A 13 11.98 -4.50 -1.51
C LYS A 13 11.63 -3.07 -1.10
N SER A 14 10.35 -2.79 -0.80
CA SER A 14 9.92 -1.43 -0.51
C SER A 14 10.46 -0.90 0.81
N ALA A 15 10.39 0.42 1.00
CA ALA A 15 10.68 1.06 2.29
C ALA A 15 9.71 0.62 3.40
N GLU A 16 8.61 -0.04 3.04
CA GLU A 16 7.57 -0.54 3.95
C GLU A 16 7.74 -2.02 4.31
N HIS A 17 8.95 -2.57 4.12
CA HIS A 17 9.26 -3.99 4.40
C HIS A 17 8.82 -4.43 5.80
N GLU A 18 9.20 -3.70 6.83
CA GLU A 18 8.89 -4.02 8.23
C GLU A 18 7.39 -3.91 8.51
N VAL A 19 6.70 -2.97 7.87
CA VAL A 19 5.23 -2.85 7.95
C VAL A 19 4.56 -4.11 7.40
N SER A 20 5.06 -4.62 6.27
CA SER A 20 4.57 -5.87 5.67
C SER A 20 4.77 -7.06 6.60
N LEU A 21 5.92 -7.17 7.28
CA LEU A 21 6.17 -8.25 8.25
C LEU A 21 5.16 -8.21 9.40
N GLN A 22 4.85 -7.03 9.92
CA GLN A 22 3.90 -6.86 11.00
C GLN A 22 2.47 -7.15 10.57
N SER A 23 2.06 -6.66 9.40
CA SER A 23 0.75 -6.95 8.80
C SER A 23 0.57 -8.45 8.58
N ALA A 24 1.58 -9.13 8.04
CA ALA A 24 1.55 -10.57 7.82
C ALA A 24 1.38 -11.34 9.13
N LYS A 25 2.09 -10.94 10.20
CA LYS A 25 1.92 -11.55 11.52
C LYS A 25 0.47 -11.48 11.97
N ASN A 26 -0.14 -10.30 11.92
CA ASN A 26 -1.52 -10.10 12.36
C ASN A 26 -2.52 -10.94 11.53
N ILE A 27 -2.32 -11.02 10.22
CA ILE A 27 -3.17 -11.83 9.32
C ILE A 27 -3.00 -13.33 9.62
N ILE A 28 -1.76 -13.81 9.79
CA ILE A 28 -1.46 -15.22 10.08
C ILE A 28 -2.02 -15.64 11.44
N ASP A 29 -1.99 -14.74 12.42
CA ASP A 29 -2.58 -14.98 13.74
C ASP A 29 -4.10 -15.05 13.68
N ALA A 30 -4.74 -14.19 12.86
CA ALA A 30 -6.20 -14.04 12.76
C ALA A 30 -6.88 -15.03 11.79
N ILE A 31 -6.14 -15.57 10.81
CA ILE A 31 -6.72 -16.45 9.78
C ILE A 31 -7.34 -17.71 10.40
N ASP A 32 -8.52 -18.10 9.92
CA ASP A 32 -9.24 -19.29 10.36
C ASP A 32 -8.49 -20.58 9.96
N LYS A 33 -7.77 -21.15 10.91
CA LYS A 33 -6.91 -22.33 10.72
C LYS A 33 -7.71 -23.63 10.51
N ASP A 34 -9.01 -23.62 10.76
CA ASP A 34 -9.89 -24.75 10.47
C ASP A 34 -10.29 -24.81 8.99
N LYS A 35 -10.35 -23.67 8.32
CA LYS A 35 -10.69 -23.55 6.89
C LYS A 35 -9.47 -23.46 5.98
N TYR A 36 -8.38 -22.85 6.44
CA TYR A 36 -7.22 -22.52 5.62
C TYR A 36 -5.95 -23.20 6.10
N GLU A 37 -5.16 -23.68 5.14
CA GLU A 37 -3.78 -24.05 5.33
C GLU A 37 -2.89 -22.92 4.80
N VAL A 38 -1.93 -22.45 5.60
CA VAL A 38 -1.11 -21.28 5.25
C VAL A 38 0.29 -21.71 4.87
N ILE A 39 0.75 -21.26 3.70
CA ILE A 39 2.15 -21.35 3.25
C ILE A 39 2.75 -19.94 3.38
N LEU A 40 3.89 -19.81 4.06
CA LEU A 40 4.54 -18.53 4.33
C LEU A 40 5.67 -18.28 3.35
N ILE A 41 5.53 -17.22 2.52
CA ILE A 41 6.51 -16.84 1.51
C ILE A 41 7.05 -15.46 1.87
N GLY A 42 8.20 -15.43 2.52
CA GLY A 42 8.89 -14.19 2.88
C GLY A 42 9.75 -13.69 1.74
N ILE A 43 9.67 -12.40 1.42
CA ILE A 43 10.54 -11.72 0.45
C ILE A 43 11.49 -10.81 1.22
N ASN A 44 12.80 -11.01 1.04
CA ASN A 44 13.79 -10.15 1.69
C ASN A 44 13.94 -8.78 0.96
N LYS A 45 14.77 -7.89 1.51
CA LYS A 45 15.00 -6.55 0.95
C LYS A 45 15.70 -6.55 -0.41
N GLU A 46 16.38 -7.64 -0.75
CA GLU A 46 17.00 -7.87 -2.06
C GLU A 46 15.99 -8.40 -3.09
N GLY A 47 14.77 -8.78 -2.66
CA GLY A 47 13.72 -9.30 -3.52
C GLY A 47 13.78 -10.82 -3.74
N ARG A 48 14.54 -11.55 -2.95
CA ARG A 48 14.59 -13.02 -2.99
C ARG A 48 13.45 -13.60 -2.16
N TRP A 49 12.87 -14.68 -2.62
CA TRP A 49 11.69 -15.32 -2.06
C TRP A 49 12.08 -16.57 -1.27
N PHE A 50 11.54 -16.74 -0.09
CA PHE A 50 11.87 -17.84 0.81
C PHE A 50 10.62 -18.48 1.39
N LEU A 51 10.61 -19.83 1.41
CA LEU A 51 9.62 -20.57 2.17
C LEU A 51 10.04 -20.54 3.66
N ASN A 52 9.14 -20.06 4.51
CA ASN A 52 9.40 -19.90 5.94
C ASN A 52 8.57 -20.89 6.77
N ASP A 53 9.13 -21.33 7.89
CA ASP A 53 8.41 -22.12 8.88
C ASP A 53 7.48 -21.23 9.75
N LYS A 54 6.30 -21.73 10.06
CA LYS A 54 5.28 -20.99 10.84
C LYS A 54 5.75 -20.62 12.24
N SER A 55 6.66 -21.40 12.81
CA SER A 55 7.17 -21.19 14.19
C SER A 55 8.27 -20.14 14.28
N GLU A 56 9.00 -19.90 13.18
CA GLU A 56 10.26 -19.14 13.22
C GLU A 56 10.42 -18.12 12.09
N TYR A 57 9.36 -17.74 11.39
CA TYR A 57 9.47 -16.87 10.20
C TYR A 57 9.86 -15.41 10.50
N LEU A 58 9.65 -14.95 11.73
CA LEU A 58 9.97 -13.58 12.16
C LEU A 58 10.79 -13.57 13.45
N LEU A 59 11.71 -12.62 13.52
CA LEU A 59 12.46 -12.26 14.71
C LEU A 59 11.92 -10.95 15.31
N ASN A 60 12.05 -10.79 16.63
CA ASN A 60 11.67 -9.56 17.36
C ASN A 60 10.21 -9.13 17.16
N THR A 61 9.30 -10.08 17.10
CA THR A 61 7.87 -9.86 16.75
C THR A 61 7.10 -8.93 17.69
N THR A 62 7.64 -8.62 18.85
CA THR A 62 7.03 -7.70 19.84
C THR A 62 7.50 -6.25 19.69
N ASN A 63 8.49 -5.98 18.84
CA ASN A 63 9.01 -4.64 18.62
C ASN A 63 8.95 -4.28 17.12
N PRO A 64 8.04 -3.37 16.68
CA PRO A 64 7.89 -2.97 15.29
C PRO A 64 9.18 -2.42 14.67
N LYS A 65 10.05 -1.80 15.46
CA LYS A 65 11.33 -1.23 14.99
C LYS A 65 12.42 -2.27 14.74
N LEU A 66 12.29 -3.44 15.35
CA LEU A 66 13.29 -4.52 15.32
C LEU A 66 12.80 -5.78 14.62
N ILE A 67 11.55 -5.80 14.16
CA ILE A 67 10.98 -6.94 13.44
C ILE A 67 11.79 -7.24 12.19
N GLN A 68 12.13 -8.51 11.98
CA GLN A 68 12.93 -8.95 10.85
C GLN A 68 12.43 -10.30 10.33
N LEU A 69 12.54 -10.48 9.00
CA LEU A 69 12.36 -11.79 8.39
C LEU A 69 13.49 -12.72 8.83
N ASN A 70 13.13 -13.88 9.36
CA ASN A 70 14.13 -14.88 9.71
C ASN A 70 14.76 -15.49 8.46
N LYS A 71 16.06 -15.66 8.48
CA LYS A 71 16.79 -16.26 7.37
C LYS A 71 16.50 -17.76 7.28
N THR A 72 16.23 -18.22 6.09
CA THR A 72 16.09 -19.65 5.77
C THR A 72 16.87 -19.96 4.49
N GLU A 73 17.26 -21.20 4.31
CA GLU A 73 17.95 -21.68 3.11
C GLU A 73 16.96 -22.16 2.02
N ASN A 74 15.65 -22.16 2.31
CA ASN A 74 14.60 -22.60 1.41
C ASN A 74 14.21 -21.47 0.42
N GLU A 75 15.11 -21.08 -0.45
CA GLU A 75 14.80 -20.11 -1.50
C GLU A 75 13.90 -20.73 -2.55
N VAL A 76 12.87 -20.00 -2.97
CA VAL A 76 11.81 -20.51 -3.83
C VAL A 76 11.54 -19.62 -5.03
N ALA A 77 10.95 -20.21 -6.07
CA ALA A 77 10.43 -19.48 -7.23
C ALA A 77 9.05 -20.00 -7.61
N LEU A 78 8.24 -19.09 -8.17
CA LEU A 78 7.00 -19.45 -8.84
C LEU A 78 7.27 -19.84 -10.28
N ILE A 79 6.65 -20.93 -10.74
CA ILE A 79 6.70 -21.37 -12.14
C ILE A 79 5.43 -20.91 -12.84
N PRO A 80 5.50 -20.00 -13.83
CA PRO A 80 4.35 -19.62 -14.62
C PRO A 80 3.79 -20.78 -15.43
N GLY A 81 2.46 -20.90 -15.48
CA GLY A 81 1.76 -21.85 -16.35
C GLY A 81 1.68 -23.29 -15.86
N ASP A 82 2.25 -23.62 -14.71
CA ASP A 82 2.14 -24.98 -14.11
C ASP A 82 1.21 -24.94 -12.88
N LYS A 83 0.00 -25.46 -13.03
CA LYS A 83 -1.01 -25.45 -11.96
C LYS A 83 -0.71 -26.40 -10.80
N SER A 84 0.13 -27.41 -11.02
CA SER A 84 0.42 -28.45 -10.02
C SER A 84 1.75 -28.24 -9.31
N ASN A 85 2.66 -27.50 -9.94
CA ASN A 85 4.05 -27.33 -9.49
C ASN A 85 4.42 -25.86 -9.41
N GLN A 86 3.52 -25.04 -8.88
CA GLN A 86 3.63 -23.57 -8.91
C GLN A 86 4.82 -23.05 -8.10
N LEU A 87 5.19 -23.71 -7.02
CA LEU A 87 6.26 -23.28 -6.12
C LEU A 87 7.34 -24.35 -6.03
N ILE A 88 8.57 -23.99 -6.39
CA ILE A 88 9.72 -24.89 -6.33
C ILE A 88 10.85 -24.31 -5.49
N ASN A 89 11.62 -25.19 -4.86
CA ASN A 89 12.92 -24.84 -4.31
C ASN A 89 13.93 -24.68 -5.45
N ILE A 90 14.63 -23.53 -5.51
CA ILE A 90 15.53 -23.20 -6.64
C ILE A 90 16.82 -24.04 -6.68
N TYR A 91 17.22 -24.65 -5.57
CA TYR A 91 18.48 -25.43 -5.48
C TYR A 91 18.30 -26.89 -5.82
N ASN A 92 17.24 -27.52 -5.32
CA ASN A 92 17.01 -28.95 -5.51
C ASN A 92 15.83 -29.29 -6.43
N HIS A 93 15.15 -28.24 -6.95
CA HIS A 93 13.97 -28.34 -7.83
C HIS A 93 12.79 -29.13 -7.23
N GLN A 94 12.77 -29.29 -5.91
CA GLN A 94 11.66 -29.96 -5.24
C GLN A 94 10.41 -29.07 -5.32
N VAL A 95 9.30 -29.66 -5.72
CA VAL A 95 7.97 -29.05 -5.66
C VAL A 95 7.54 -28.92 -4.20
N LEU A 96 7.13 -27.72 -3.80
CA LEU A 96 6.83 -27.40 -2.41
C LEU A 96 5.32 -27.36 -2.10
N GLY A 97 4.46 -27.69 -3.06
CA GLY A 97 3.02 -27.85 -2.90
C GLY A 97 2.19 -27.02 -3.86
N GLU A 98 0.89 -27.25 -3.81
CA GLU A 98 -0.12 -26.49 -4.54
C GLU A 98 -0.61 -25.32 -3.69
N ILE A 99 -0.81 -24.17 -4.31
CA ILE A 99 -1.40 -22.99 -3.71
C ILE A 99 -2.72 -22.71 -4.40
N ASP A 100 -3.81 -22.66 -3.64
CA ASP A 100 -5.14 -22.38 -4.18
C ASP A 100 -5.35 -20.88 -4.40
N VAL A 101 -4.78 -20.03 -3.51
CA VAL A 101 -4.89 -18.58 -3.57
C VAL A 101 -3.70 -17.90 -2.89
N ILE A 102 -3.24 -16.80 -3.46
CA ILE A 102 -2.22 -15.93 -2.84
C ILE A 102 -2.89 -14.80 -2.07
N PHE A 103 -2.37 -14.53 -0.88
CA PHE A 103 -2.68 -13.33 -0.12
C PHE A 103 -1.43 -12.44 -0.04
N PRO A 104 -1.29 -11.46 -0.95
CA PRO A 104 -0.18 -10.52 -0.91
C PRO A 104 -0.37 -9.56 0.28
N VAL A 105 0.56 -9.59 1.22
CA VAL A 105 0.61 -8.68 2.38
C VAL A 105 1.84 -7.78 2.18
N LEU A 106 1.96 -7.24 0.99
CA LEU A 106 3.06 -6.37 0.57
C LEU A 106 2.57 -4.93 0.57
N HIS A 107 3.44 -4.00 0.97
CA HIS A 107 3.16 -2.57 0.98
C HIS A 107 4.09 -1.81 0.03
N GLY A 108 3.55 -0.76 -0.61
CA GLY A 108 4.30 0.12 -1.49
C GLY A 108 4.70 -0.51 -2.84
N PRO A 109 5.77 0.01 -3.47
CA PRO A 109 6.25 -0.45 -4.76
C PRO A 109 6.55 -1.95 -4.80
N TYR A 110 6.32 -2.56 -5.95
CA TYR A 110 6.37 -4.00 -6.23
C TYR A 110 5.27 -4.83 -5.56
N GLY A 111 4.60 -4.31 -4.51
CA GLY A 111 3.51 -4.98 -3.82
C GLY A 111 2.12 -4.46 -4.24
N GLU A 112 1.99 -3.15 -4.42
CA GLU A 112 0.71 -2.48 -4.66
C GLU A 112 0.65 -1.75 -6.01
N ASP A 113 1.64 -1.90 -6.88
CA ASP A 113 1.79 -1.21 -8.17
C ASP A 113 1.42 -2.06 -9.40
N GLY A 114 0.88 -3.27 -9.19
CA GLY A 114 0.56 -4.21 -10.26
C GLY A 114 1.67 -5.22 -10.57
N SER A 115 2.89 -5.05 -10.05
CA SER A 115 4.03 -5.94 -10.34
C SER A 115 3.81 -7.37 -9.82
N VAL A 116 3.53 -7.54 -8.53
CA VAL A 116 3.25 -8.85 -7.96
C VAL A 116 1.95 -9.43 -8.50
N GLN A 117 0.92 -8.60 -8.74
CA GLN A 117 -0.34 -9.01 -9.34
C GLN A 117 -0.13 -9.55 -10.76
N GLY A 118 0.77 -8.93 -11.55
CA GLY A 118 1.17 -9.41 -12.86
C GLY A 118 1.86 -10.78 -12.80
N LEU A 119 2.76 -10.99 -11.84
CA LEU A 119 3.41 -12.27 -11.62
C LEU A 119 2.40 -13.37 -11.25
N MET A 120 1.45 -13.09 -10.34
CA MET A 120 0.38 -14.03 -9.98
C MET A 120 -0.48 -14.37 -11.19
N ARG A 121 -0.81 -13.38 -12.02
CA ARG A 121 -1.61 -13.60 -13.24
C ARG A 121 -0.88 -14.50 -14.25
N LEU A 122 0.43 -14.32 -14.43
CA LEU A 122 1.25 -15.16 -15.31
C LEU A 122 1.38 -16.60 -14.75
N ALA A 123 1.33 -16.75 -13.45
CA ALA A 123 1.39 -18.05 -12.77
C ALA A 123 0.01 -18.74 -12.67
N ASP A 124 -1.04 -18.17 -13.25
CA ASP A 124 -2.43 -18.65 -13.11
C ASP A 124 -2.90 -18.81 -11.65
N LEU A 125 -2.36 -18.01 -10.75
CA LEU A 125 -2.69 -18.01 -9.32
C LEU A 125 -3.74 -16.95 -9.00
N PRO A 126 -4.91 -17.32 -8.47
CA PRO A 126 -5.84 -16.38 -7.86
C PRO A 126 -5.16 -15.63 -6.70
N TYR A 127 -5.52 -14.37 -6.50
CA TYR A 127 -4.97 -13.60 -5.39
C TYR A 127 -6.00 -12.64 -4.79
N VAL A 128 -5.80 -12.29 -3.54
CA VAL A 128 -6.59 -11.29 -2.81
C VAL A 128 -6.06 -9.90 -3.10
N GLY A 129 -6.97 -8.96 -3.36
CA GLY A 129 -6.63 -7.55 -3.60
C GLY A 129 -7.04 -7.04 -4.97
N ALA A 130 -6.64 -5.81 -5.29
CA ALA A 130 -6.93 -5.16 -6.54
C ALA A 130 -6.23 -5.86 -7.73
N ASN A 131 -6.82 -5.77 -8.92
CA ASN A 131 -6.22 -6.30 -10.13
C ASN A 131 -4.98 -5.48 -10.57
N ILE A 132 -4.31 -5.91 -11.65
CA ILE A 132 -3.08 -5.26 -12.16
C ILE A 132 -3.34 -3.78 -12.46
N LEU A 133 -4.42 -3.48 -13.18
CA LEU A 133 -4.74 -2.10 -13.58
C LEU A 133 -5.11 -1.26 -12.36
N GLY A 134 -6.00 -1.75 -11.50
CA GLY A 134 -6.41 -1.06 -10.28
C GLY A 134 -5.22 -0.76 -9.35
N SER A 135 -4.30 -1.72 -9.19
CA SER A 135 -3.07 -1.52 -8.42
C SER A 135 -2.18 -0.45 -9.05
N ALA A 136 -1.91 -0.52 -10.36
CA ALA A 136 -1.05 0.43 -11.05
C ALA A 136 -1.60 1.86 -11.03
N VAL A 137 -2.88 2.04 -11.35
CA VAL A 137 -3.50 3.38 -11.37
C VAL A 137 -3.72 3.92 -9.95
N GLY A 138 -4.02 3.05 -8.97
CA GLY A 138 -4.18 3.43 -7.57
C GLY A 138 -2.87 3.87 -6.92
N MET A 139 -1.76 3.29 -7.33
CA MET A 139 -0.43 3.68 -6.83
C MET A 139 0.01 5.05 -7.35
N ASP A 140 -0.25 5.37 -8.62
CA ASP A 140 0.14 6.63 -9.23
C ASP A 140 -0.86 7.75 -8.92
N LYS A 141 -0.52 8.62 -7.95
CA LYS A 141 -1.40 9.71 -7.49
C LYS A 141 -1.86 10.66 -8.60
N ASP A 142 -1.04 10.91 -9.61
CA ASP A 142 -1.41 11.75 -10.74
C ASP A 142 -2.50 11.08 -11.60
N VAL A 143 -2.27 9.81 -11.99
CA VAL A 143 -3.23 9.06 -12.80
C VAL A 143 -4.53 8.82 -12.03
N MET A 144 -4.42 8.37 -10.78
CA MET A 144 -5.57 8.18 -9.88
C MET A 144 -6.43 9.45 -9.79
N LYS A 145 -5.83 10.60 -9.48
CA LYS A 145 -6.55 11.87 -9.32
C LYS A 145 -7.23 12.31 -10.63
N ARG A 146 -6.59 12.10 -11.79
CA ARG A 146 -7.19 12.40 -13.08
C ARG A 146 -8.43 11.54 -13.36
N LEU A 147 -8.38 10.24 -13.04
CA LEU A 147 -9.53 9.33 -13.20
C LEU A 147 -10.67 9.70 -12.23
N LEU A 148 -10.38 9.98 -10.97
CA LEU A 148 -11.38 10.40 -10.00
C LEU A 148 -12.05 11.71 -10.41
N ARG A 149 -11.28 12.70 -10.90
CA ARG A 149 -11.79 13.97 -11.38
C ARG A 149 -12.70 13.79 -12.60
N ASP A 150 -12.28 12.96 -13.57
CA ASP A 150 -13.08 12.67 -14.77
C ASP A 150 -14.42 12.02 -14.42
N ALA A 151 -14.43 11.20 -13.36
CA ALA A 151 -15.63 10.57 -12.82
C ALA A 151 -16.48 11.50 -11.92
N GLY A 152 -16.12 12.77 -11.77
CA GLY A 152 -16.84 13.74 -10.93
C GLY A 152 -16.69 13.53 -9.43
N ILE A 153 -15.70 12.76 -8.99
CA ILE A 153 -15.38 12.58 -7.57
C ILE A 153 -14.51 13.77 -7.12
N PRO A 154 -14.90 14.50 -6.06
CA PRO A 154 -14.11 15.62 -5.55
C PRO A 154 -12.71 15.19 -5.14
N ILE A 155 -11.72 15.95 -5.57
CA ILE A 155 -10.31 15.76 -5.22
C ILE A 155 -9.70 17.12 -4.83
N ALA A 156 -8.60 17.10 -4.09
CA ALA A 156 -7.77 18.29 -3.87
C ALA A 156 -7.14 18.75 -5.19
N ASP A 157 -7.02 20.07 -5.39
CA ASP A 157 -6.33 20.64 -6.54
C ASP A 157 -4.85 20.26 -6.52
N PHE A 158 -4.30 19.99 -7.69
CA PHE A 158 -2.92 19.54 -7.79
C PHE A 158 -2.23 19.90 -9.10
N LEU A 159 -0.90 19.93 -9.04
CA LEU A 159 0.01 20.07 -10.16
C LEU A 159 0.96 18.87 -10.20
N THR A 160 1.38 18.50 -11.41
CA THR A 160 2.30 17.37 -11.61
C THR A 160 3.53 17.82 -12.37
N TYR A 161 4.69 17.42 -11.88
CA TYR A 161 5.97 17.69 -12.52
C TYR A 161 6.81 16.42 -12.59
N ASN A 162 7.66 16.33 -13.61
CA ASN A 162 8.66 15.26 -13.71
C ASN A 162 10.07 15.84 -13.56
N TYR A 163 11.04 14.98 -13.33
CA TYR A 163 12.43 15.38 -13.11
C TYR A 163 13.01 16.27 -14.22
N ARG A 164 12.52 16.15 -15.46
CA ARG A 164 12.99 16.96 -16.60
C ARG A 164 12.46 18.39 -16.57
N THR A 165 11.36 18.63 -15.90
CA THR A 165 10.70 19.94 -15.75
C THR A 165 10.93 20.56 -14.39
N ILE A 166 11.89 20.06 -13.61
CA ILE A 166 12.18 20.54 -12.24
C ILE A 166 12.51 22.04 -12.20
N THR A 167 13.12 22.59 -13.25
CA THR A 167 13.47 24.01 -13.35
C THR A 167 12.25 24.91 -13.54
N GLU A 168 11.11 24.36 -13.92
CA GLU A 168 9.83 25.08 -14.07
C GLU A 168 9.10 25.23 -12.73
N ILE A 169 9.54 24.49 -11.70
CA ILE A 169 8.88 24.48 -10.39
C ILE A 169 9.39 25.66 -9.54
N THR A 170 8.54 26.60 -9.26
CA THR A 170 8.85 27.73 -8.36
C THR A 170 7.85 27.79 -7.23
N TYR A 171 8.32 28.19 -6.03
CA TYR A 171 7.46 28.33 -4.86
C TYR A 171 6.29 29.30 -5.12
N GLU A 172 6.58 30.48 -5.68
CA GLU A 172 5.54 31.49 -5.95
C GLU A 172 4.54 31.00 -7.01
N GLY A 173 4.99 30.27 -8.03
CA GLY A 173 4.09 29.66 -9.02
C GLY A 173 3.12 28.66 -8.38
N ILE A 174 3.63 27.77 -7.51
CA ILE A 174 2.80 26.81 -6.78
C ILE A 174 1.86 27.51 -5.80
N LYS A 175 2.37 28.45 -5.01
CA LYS A 175 1.57 29.22 -4.07
C LYS A 175 0.43 29.98 -4.74
N ASN A 176 0.66 30.56 -5.91
CA ASN A 176 -0.36 31.27 -6.67
C ASN A 176 -1.45 30.31 -7.21
N ALA A 177 -1.09 29.07 -7.53
CA ALA A 177 -2.01 28.08 -8.07
C ALA A 177 -2.80 27.31 -6.98
N LEU A 178 -2.14 26.93 -5.88
CA LEU A 178 -2.69 26.01 -4.88
C LEU A 178 -2.84 26.62 -3.46
N GLY A 179 -2.37 27.84 -3.25
CA GLY A 179 -2.31 28.44 -1.91
C GLY A 179 -1.07 27.98 -1.12
N SER A 180 -1.05 28.31 0.19
CA SER A 180 -0.01 27.88 1.13
C SER A 180 -0.66 27.66 2.51
N PRO A 181 -0.26 26.60 3.26
CA PRO A 181 0.73 25.59 2.89
C PRO A 181 0.23 24.64 1.80
N PHE A 182 1.12 23.86 1.21
CA PHE A 182 0.82 22.81 0.24
C PHE A 182 1.72 21.57 0.47
N PHE A 183 1.35 20.44 -0.10
CA PHE A 183 2.12 19.21 0.01
C PHE A 183 2.90 18.91 -1.27
N ILE A 184 4.13 18.40 -1.14
CA ILE A 184 4.92 17.83 -2.23
C ILE A 184 5.08 16.34 -1.95
N LYS A 185 4.74 15.49 -2.93
CA LYS A 185 4.63 14.03 -2.78
C LYS A 185 5.26 13.32 -3.98
N PRO A 186 5.99 12.21 -3.81
CA PRO A 186 6.26 11.27 -4.90
C PRO A 186 4.94 10.75 -5.48
N ALA A 187 4.85 10.56 -6.80
CA ALA A 187 3.62 10.08 -7.42
C ALA A 187 3.34 8.61 -7.05
N ASN A 188 4.37 7.74 -7.08
CA ASN A 188 4.24 6.29 -6.91
C ASN A 188 4.83 5.79 -5.59
N LEU A 189 4.33 6.27 -4.46
CA LEU A 189 4.76 5.82 -3.14
C LEU A 189 3.63 5.97 -2.12
N GLY A 190 3.56 5.03 -1.17
CA GLY A 190 2.57 5.02 -0.10
C GLY A 190 3.10 5.58 1.22
N SER A 191 2.31 5.39 2.29
CA SER A 191 2.69 5.54 3.71
C SER A 191 3.36 6.85 4.08
N SER A 192 3.05 7.94 3.39
CA SER A 192 3.64 9.27 3.63
C SER A 192 5.16 9.36 3.42
N VAL A 193 5.80 8.35 2.82
CA VAL A 193 7.24 8.37 2.52
C VAL A 193 7.53 9.42 1.45
N GLY A 194 8.52 10.27 1.69
CA GLY A 194 8.92 11.34 0.77
C GLY A 194 7.94 12.51 0.68
N ILE A 195 6.88 12.55 1.51
CA ILE A 195 5.92 13.66 1.58
C ILE A 195 6.48 14.78 2.45
N SER A 196 6.32 16.02 1.98
CA SER A 196 6.66 17.22 2.73
C SER A 196 5.52 18.23 2.67
N LYS A 197 5.14 18.79 3.81
CA LYS A 197 4.27 19.97 3.91
C LYS A 197 5.14 21.22 3.85
N VAL A 198 4.82 22.13 2.97
CA VAL A 198 5.65 23.31 2.65
C VAL A 198 4.88 24.58 3.03
N HIS A 199 5.44 25.34 3.99
CA HIS A 199 4.85 26.58 4.48
C HIS A 199 5.50 27.83 3.86
N ASN A 200 6.75 27.71 3.41
CA ASN A 200 7.54 28.85 2.94
C ASN A 200 8.60 28.46 1.90
N GLN A 201 9.19 29.47 1.27
CA GLN A 201 10.22 29.34 0.25
C GLN A 201 11.45 28.54 0.72
N ALA A 202 11.82 28.64 2.00
CA ALA A 202 13.04 27.97 2.50
C ALA A 202 12.87 26.44 2.55
N GLU A 203 11.66 25.96 2.86
CA GLU A 203 11.32 24.54 2.91
C GLU A 203 11.17 23.93 1.52
N PHE A 204 10.75 24.75 0.54
CA PHE A 204 10.35 24.29 -0.79
C PHE A 204 11.42 23.50 -1.53
N LYS A 205 12.64 24.04 -1.62
CA LYS A 205 13.72 23.41 -2.36
C LYS A 205 14.05 22.02 -1.83
N LYS A 206 14.16 21.89 -0.50
CA LYS A 206 14.42 20.61 0.16
C LYS A 206 13.28 19.63 -0.06
N ALA A 207 12.03 20.08 0.01
CA ALA A 207 10.86 19.24 -0.21
C ALA A 207 10.81 18.65 -1.63
N VAL A 208 11.15 19.46 -2.64
CA VAL A 208 11.25 19.01 -4.04
C VAL A 208 12.37 17.97 -4.19
N GLU A 209 13.57 18.27 -3.63
CA GLU A 209 14.71 17.33 -3.68
C GLU A 209 14.38 16.00 -2.99
N VAL A 210 13.72 16.02 -1.83
CA VAL A 210 13.30 14.81 -1.12
C VAL A 210 12.32 13.98 -1.95
N ALA A 211 11.29 14.59 -2.52
CA ALA A 211 10.29 13.86 -3.30
C ALA A 211 10.91 13.18 -4.54
N PHE A 212 11.83 13.85 -5.24
CA PHE A 212 12.53 13.28 -6.39
C PHE A 212 13.60 12.21 -6.05
N GLN A 213 13.93 12.00 -4.77
CA GLN A 213 14.74 10.83 -4.39
C GLN A 213 13.97 9.52 -4.51
N PHE A 214 12.64 9.59 -4.48
CA PHE A 214 11.77 8.40 -4.45
C PHE A 214 11.07 8.14 -5.80
N ASP A 215 10.86 9.18 -6.62
CA ASP A 215 10.16 9.02 -7.89
C ASP A 215 10.66 10.06 -8.91
N THR A 216 10.54 9.74 -10.18
CA THR A 216 10.82 10.66 -11.30
C THR A 216 9.67 11.64 -11.56
N LYS A 217 8.51 11.42 -10.93
CA LYS A 217 7.30 12.25 -11.01
C LYS A 217 6.85 12.65 -9.60
N VAL A 218 6.52 13.92 -9.43
CA VAL A 218 5.98 14.46 -8.17
C VAL A 218 4.61 15.08 -8.39
N VAL A 219 3.77 14.97 -7.37
CA VAL A 219 2.48 15.63 -7.26
C VAL A 219 2.59 16.71 -6.18
N ILE A 220 2.20 17.93 -6.53
CA ILE A 220 2.10 19.05 -5.58
C ILE A 220 0.60 19.32 -5.40
N GLU A 221 0.14 19.31 -4.16
CA GLU A 221 -1.26 19.26 -3.81
C GLU A 221 -1.62 20.34 -2.78
N GLU A 222 -2.76 21.00 -2.95
CA GLU A 222 -3.25 21.96 -1.96
C GLU A 222 -3.42 21.32 -0.58
N ASN A 223 -3.33 22.13 0.47
CA ASN A 223 -3.62 21.67 1.82
C ASN A 223 -5.12 21.82 2.12
N ILE A 224 -5.82 20.71 2.22
CA ILE A 224 -7.21 20.67 2.66
C ILE A 224 -7.24 20.69 4.19
N MET A 225 -7.93 21.67 4.75
CA MET A 225 -8.21 21.74 6.19
C MET A 225 -9.49 20.93 6.48
N GLY A 226 -9.36 19.85 7.24
CA GLY A 226 -10.49 18.97 7.52
C GLY A 226 -10.14 17.83 8.45
N ARG A 227 -11.13 16.98 8.70
CA ARG A 227 -10.98 15.72 9.43
C ARG A 227 -10.47 14.64 8.47
N GLU A 228 -9.56 13.79 8.94
CA GLU A 228 -9.07 12.64 8.16
C GLU A 228 -10.01 11.45 8.34
N ILE A 229 -10.85 11.19 7.34
CA ILE A 229 -11.82 10.12 7.36
C ILE A 229 -11.42 9.03 6.36
N GLU A 230 -11.38 7.79 6.83
CA GLU A 230 -11.06 6.61 6.03
C GLU A 230 -12.28 5.70 5.90
N CYS A 231 -12.43 5.05 4.74
CA CYS A 231 -13.50 4.10 4.47
C CYS A 231 -12.95 2.97 3.58
N SER A 232 -13.02 1.75 4.06
CA SER A 232 -12.61 0.56 3.31
C SER A 232 -13.70 0.08 2.39
N VAL A 233 -13.31 -0.52 1.26
CA VAL A 233 -14.24 -1.16 0.32
C VAL A 233 -13.84 -2.61 0.11
N LEU A 234 -14.82 -3.51 0.18
CA LEU A 234 -14.64 -4.95 -0.02
C LEU A 234 -15.59 -5.46 -1.10
N GLY A 235 -15.09 -6.27 -2.00
CA GLY A 235 -15.87 -6.99 -3.00
C GLY A 235 -15.28 -6.91 -4.40
N ASN A 236 -16.06 -7.39 -5.37
CA ASN A 236 -15.74 -7.37 -6.79
C ASN A 236 -16.86 -6.60 -7.53
N SER A 237 -17.78 -7.30 -8.18
CA SER A 237 -18.88 -6.68 -8.95
C SER A 237 -19.89 -5.90 -8.10
N ASN A 238 -20.08 -6.31 -6.84
CA ASN A 238 -21.00 -5.68 -5.89
C ASN A 238 -20.23 -5.29 -4.61
N PRO A 239 -19.37 -4.26 -4.67
CA PRO A 239 -18.56 -3.86 -3.53
C PRO A 239 -19.43 -3.24 -2.42
N ILE A 240 -19.01 -3.48 -1.17
CA ILE A 240 -19.58 -2.90 0.03
C ILE A 240 -18.54 -2.00 0.70
N ALA A 241 -19.00 -0.89 1.29
CA ALA A 241 -18.17 0.01 2.06
C ALA A 241 -18.30 -0.29 3.56
N SER A 242 -17.22 -0.12 4.29
CA SER A 242 -17.23 -0.16 5.76
C SER A 242 -17.93 1.05 6.36
N VAL A 243 -18.14 1.04 7.68
CA VAL A 243 -18.33 2.28 8.43
C VAL A 243 -17.09 3.16 8.28
N PRO A 244 -17.22 4.50 8.17
CA PRO A 244 -16.08 5.40 8.19
C PRO A 244 -15.36 5.40 9.53
N GLY A 245 -14.04 5.44 9.50
CA GLY A 245 -13.18 5.70 10.65
C GLY A 245 -12.55 7.09 10.56
N GLU A 246 -12.23 7.69 11.70
CA GLU A 246 -11.48 8.94 11.78
C GLU A 246 -10.09 8.70 12.32
N VAL A 247 -9.10 9.26 11.63
CA VAL A 247 -7.71 9.32 12.09
C VAL A 247 -7.47 10.69 12.70
N LEU A 248 -7.05 10.70 13.96
CA LEU A 248 -6.73 11.90 14.73
C LEU A 248 -5.21 11.94 14.95
N PRO A 249 -4.43 12.52 14.02
CA PRO A 249 -2.98 12.61 14.17
C PRO A 249 -2.60 13.53 15.34
N THR A 250 -1.55 13.18 16.07
CA THR A 250 -1.03 14.01 17.18
C THR A 250 -0.04 15.08 16.70
N GLY A 251 0.43 14.98 15.44
CA GLY A 251 1.34 15.93 14.79
C GLY A 251 0.65 16.80 13.73
N ASP A 252 1.45 17.58 12.99
CA ASP A 252 0.97 18.49 11.94
C ASP A 252 0.35 17.75 10.72
N PHE A 253 0.74 16.51 10.48
CA PHE A 253 0.11 15.60 9.54
C PHE A 253 0.43 14.13 9.87
N TYR A 254 -0.35 13.18 9.33
CA TYR A 254 -0.22 11.75 9.56
C TYR A 254 1.00 11.18 8.79
N SER A 255 2.18 11.36 9.38
CA SER A 255 3.48 10.96 8.81
C SER A 255 3.70 9.44 8.90
N TYR A 256 4.72 8.92 8.18
CA TYR A 256 5.17 7.53 8.29
C TYR A 256 5.47 7.12 9.74
N GLU A 257 6.12 8.02 10.48
CA GLU A 257 6.48 7.78 11.88
C GLU A 257 5.24 7.67 12.78
N ALA A 258 4.24 8.55 12.56
CA ALA A 258 2.95 8.50 13.25
C ALA A 258 2.11 7.26 12.89
N LYS A 259 2.28 6.69 11.68
CA LYS A 259 1.54 5.50 11.21
C LYS A 259 2.06 4.20 11.81
N TYR A 260 3.38 4.03 11.93
CA TYR A 260 3.97 2.70 12.13
C TYR A 260 4.98 2.62 13.27
N ILE A 261 5.45 3.74 13.79
CA ILE A 261 6.58 3.78 14.72
C ILE A 261 6.17 4.33 16.09
N ASP A 262 5.38 5.39 16.11
CA ASP A 262 4.92 6.03 17.34
C ASP A 262 3.56 5.46 17.75
N GLU A 263 3.51 4.70 18.85
CA GLU A 263 2.27 4.15 19.41
C GLU A 263 1.24 5.22 19.76
N LYS A 264 1.67 6.49 19.91
CA LYS A 264 0.82 7.65 20.19
C LYS A 264 0.69 8.59 18.99
N GLY A 265 1.15 8.18 17.82
CA GLY A 265 1.19 9.01 16.61
C GLY A 265 -0.17 9.40 16.08
N ALA A 266 -1.21 8.62 16.35
CA ALA A 266 -2.60 8.92 16.03
C ALA A 266 -3.57 8.16 16.93
N VAL A 267 -4.78 8.69 17.07
CA VAL A 267 -5.93 7.98 17.68
C VAL A 267 -6.92 7.63 16.56
N LEU A 268 -7.44 6.40 16.59
CA LEU A 268 -8.47 5.93 15.65
C LEU A 268 -9.84 5.94 16.34
N ASP A 269 -10.81 6.64 15.79
CA ASP A 269 -12.20 6.66 16.26
C ASP A 269 -13.06 5.91 15.23
N ILE A 270 -13.49 4.69 15.56
CA ILE A 270 -14.25 3.78 14.66
C ILE A 270 -15.48 3.26 15.40
N PRO A 271 -16.70 3.56 14.89
CA PRO A 271 -17.02 4.43 13.77
C PRO A 271 -16.76 5.90 14.06
N ALA A 272 -16.39 6.67 13.03
CA ALA A 272 -16.24 8.12 13.12
C ALA A 272 -17.56 8.79 13.53
N LYS A 273 -17.49 9.79 14.41
CA LYS A 273 -18.67 10.58 14.82
C LYS A 273 -19.10 11.55 13.73
N LEU A 274 -19.96 11.09 12.83
CA LEU A 274 -20.46 11.81 11.66
C LEU A 274 -22.00 11.78 11.61
N PRO A 275 -22.64 12.81 11.03
CA PRO A 275 -24.05 12.75 10.67
C PRO A 275 -24.30 11.61 9.67
N GLU A 276 -25.49 10.99 9.72
CA GLU A 276 -25.85 9.83 8.91
C GLU A 276 -25.76 10.11 7.40
N ASP A 277 -26.21 11.27 6.96
CA ASP A 277 -26.11 11.71 5.56
C ASP A 277 -24.66 11.84 5.08
N MET A 278 -23.74 12.20 5.98
CA MET A 278 -22.31 12.25 5.67
C MET A 278 -21.70 10.86 5.59
N VAL A 279 -22.07 9.94 6.47
CA VAL A 279 -21.68 8.53 6.39
C VAL A 279 -22.07 7.93 5.04
N ASP A 280 -23.33 8.11 4.63
CA ASP A 280 -23.85 7.63 3.35
C ASP A 280 -23.09 8.26 2.16
N LYS A 281 -22.75 9.54 2.26
CA LYS A 281 -22.01 10.26 1.22
C LYS A 281 -20.59 9.71 1.06
N ILE A 282 -19.89 9.47 2.18
CA ILE A 282 -18.54 8.91 2.20
C ILE A 282 -18.54 7.50 1.60
N GLN A 283 -19.47 6.64 2.04
CA GLN A 283 -19.59 5.28 1.51
C GLN A 283 -19.87 5.26 0.00
N ARG A 284 -20.75 6.14 -0.49
CA ARG A 284 -20.99 6.29 -1.94
C ARG A 284 -19.74 6.71 -2.70
N TYR A 285 -18.95 7.68 -2.18
CA TYR A 285 -17.71 8.09 -2.82
C TYR A 285 -16.65 6.98 -2.80
N ALA A 286 -16.53 6.24 -1.68
CA ALA A 286 -15.62 5.12 -1.57
C ALA A 286 -15.94 4.03 -2.61
N ILE A 287 -17.21 3.63 -2.74
CA ILE A 287 -17.66 2.66 -3.74
C ILE A 287 -17.48 3.20 -5.18
N ALA A 288 -17.75 4.48 -5.40
CA ALA A 288 -17.54 5.10 -6.72
C ALA A 288 -16.06 5.11 -7.10
N ALA A 289 -15.17 5.52 -6.18
CA ALA A 289 -13.73 5.50 -6.38
C ALA A 289 -13.21 4.09 -6.67
N PHE A 290 -13.64 3.08 -5.89
CA PHE A 290 -13.32 1.67 -6.13
C PHE A 290 -13.67 1.23 -7.56
N LYS A 291 -14.87 1.58 -8.05
CA LYS A 291 -15.34 1.22 -9.41
C LYS A 291 -14.61 1.97 -10.53
N VAL A 292 -14.16 3.20 -10.27
CA VAL A 292 -13.43 4.03 -11.24
C VAL A 292 -11.99 3.58 -11.41
N LEU A 293 -11.40 3.09 -10.33
CA LEU A 293 -10.00 2.66 -10.32
C LEU A 293 -9.80 1.19 -10.74
N CYS A 294 -10.88 0.50 -11.14
CA CYS A 294 -10.91 -0.90 -11.56
C CYS A 294 -10.73 -1.88 -10.42
#